data_968e984303767cac5189da03f3d523ae
#
_entry.id   968e984303767cac5189da03f3d523ae
#
_cell.length_a   1.000
_cell.length_b   1.000
_cell.length_c   1.000
_cell.angle_alpha   90.00
_cell.angle_beta   90.00
_cell.angle_gamma   90.00
#
_symmetry.space_group_name_H-M   'P 1'
#
loop_
_entity.id
_entity.type
_entity.pdbx_description
1 polymer ?
#
loop_
_entity_poly.entity_id
_entity_poly.type
_entity_poly.pdbx_seq_one_letter_code
_entity_poly.pdbx_strand_id
1 'polypeptide(L)'
;MAACLLAPGTFTLRNVPAIADVKWMAELLEHMGASISFNENELTINVPETLTPEAPYELVERMRASIVVLGPLLARFGTARVSVPGGDDFGHRPIDMHLRGLEELGAEFTTSHGYIQA
;
A
#
# COMPACT_ATOMS: atom_id res chain seq x y z
N MET A 1 -6.51 6.09 -2.60
CA MET A 1 -6.48 5.42 -1.30
C MET A 1 -5.07 5.43 -0.68
N ALA A 2 -4.07 4.85 -1.31
CA ALA A 2 -2.72 4.78 -0.74
C ALA A 2 -2.13 6.14 -0.30
N ALA A 3 -2.38 7.22 -1.04
CA ALA A 3 -1.92 8.56 -0.69
C ALA A 3 -2.43 9.06 0.68
N CYS A 4 -3.53 8.52 1.19
CA CYS A 4 -4.04 8.87 2.51
C CYS A 4 -3.08 8.47 3.63
N LEU A 5 -2.20 7.50 3.38
CA LEU A 5 -1.17 7.09 4.34
C LEU A 5 -0.14 8.17 4.64
N LEU A 6 -0.02 9.18 3.79
CA LEU A 6 1.00 10.25 3.95
C LEU A 6 0.79 11.12 5.18
N ALA A 7 -0.43 11.19 5.71
CA ALA A 7 -0.72 12.03 6.87
C ALA A 7 -1.81 11.42 7.75
N PRO A 8 -1.81 11.68 9.07
CA PRO A 8 -2.94 11.30 9.91
C PRO A 8 -4.15 12.17 9.60
N GLY A 9 -5.34 11.64 9.85
CA GLY A 9 -6.59 12.37 9.66
C GLY A 9 -7.68 11.53 9.02
N THR A 10 -8.79 12.17 8.75
CA THR A 10 -9.95 11.55 8.09
C THR A 10 -10.07 12.07 6.67
N PHE A 11 -10.08 11.14 5.71
CA PHE A 11 -10.16 11.45 4.28
C PHE A 11 -11.44 10.86 3.71
N THR A 12 -12.17 11.66 2.94
CA THR A 12 -13.37 11.23 2.25
C THR A 12 -13.11 11.23 0.74
N LEU A 13 -13.20 10.03 0.14
CA LEU A 13 -13.07 9.85 -1.31
C LEU A 13 -14.46 9.61 -1.90
N ARG A 14 -14.82 10.39 -2.89
CA ARG A 14 -16.10 10.29 -3.59
C ARG A 14 -15.94 9.60 -4.93
N ASN A 15 -17.04 9.07 -5.45
CA ASN A 15 -17.07 8.39 -6.74
C ASN A 15 -16.12 7.18 -6.76
N VAL A 16 -16.08 6.43 -5.68
CA VAL A 16 -15.27 5.21 -5.55
C VAL A 16 -16.10 4.01 -5.98
N PRO A 17 -15.67 3.25 -6.99
CA PRO A 17 -16.43 2.09 -7.46
C PRO A 17 -16.34 0.92 -6.48
N ALA A 18 -17.38 0.10 -6.44
CA ALA A 18 -17.42 -1.12 -5.63
C ALA A 18 -16.76 -2.30 -6.38
N ILE A 19 -15.47 -2.20 -6.64
CA ILE A 19 -14.69 -3.26 -7.30
C ILE A 19 -13.77 -3.98 -6.31
N ALA A 20 -13.32 -5.18 -6.68
CA ALA A 20 -12.47 -6.01 -5.82
C ALA A 20 -11.19 -5.31 -5.38
N ASP A 21 -10.53 -4.60 -6.27
CA ASP A 21 -9.28 -3.89 -5.98
C ASP A 21 -9.43 -2.85 -4.88
N VAL A 22 -10.56 -2.15 -4.86
CA VAL A 22 -10.87 -1.18 -3.79
C VAL A 22 -11.04 -1.89 -2.45
N LYS A 23 -11.72 -3.03 -2.44
CA LYS A 23 -11.91 -3.84 -1.22
C LYS A 23 -10.57 -4.37 -0.71
N TRP A 24 -9.73 -4.89 -1.59
CA TRP A 24 -8.41 -5.43 -1.21
C TRP A 24 -7.48 -4.32 -0.70
N MET A 25 -7.50 -3.15 -1.33
CA MET A 25 -6.74 -2.02 -0.81
C MET A 25 -7.27 -1.58 0.56
N ALA A 26 -8.59 -1.56 0.76
CA ALA A 26 -9.18 -1.25 2.05
C ALA A 26 -8.71 -2.23 3.15
N GLU A 27 -8.74 -3.53 2.87
CA GLU A 27 -8.24 -4.56 3.81
C GLU A 27 -6.77 -4.34 4.15
N LEU A 28 -5.95 -3.99 3.16
CA LEU A 28 -4.53 -3.71 3.36
C LEU A 28 -4.32 -2.50 4.28
N LEU A 29 -5.05 -1.41 4.05
CA LEU A 29 -4.97 -0.21 4.90
C LEU A 29 -5.47 -0.48 6.31
N GLU A 30 -6.54 -1.27 6.47
CA GLU A 30 -7.04 -1.70 7.79
C GLU A 30 -6.02 -2.54 8.54
N HIS A 31 -5.33 -3.43 7.84
CA HIS A 31 -4.25 -4.23 8.44
C HIS A 31 -3.13 -3.34 9.01
N MET A 32 -2.83 -2.23 8.35
CA MET A 32 -1.83 -1.26 8.82
C MET A 32 -2.31 -0.43 10.00
N GLY A 33 -3.61 -0.39 10.28
CA GLY A 33 -4.20 0.33 11.40
C GLY A 33 -5.19 1.43 11.03
N ALA A 34 -5.49 1.65 9.75
CA ALA A 34 -6.52 2.58 9.33
C ALA A 34 -7.92 2.03 9.59
N SER A 35 -8.90 2.90 9.74
CA SER A 35 -10.31 2.54 9.82
C SER A 35 -11.02 2.99 8.55
N ILE A 36 -11.79 2.09 7.94
CA ILE A 36 -12.44 2.36 6.66
C ILE A 36 -13.94 2.10 6.76
N SER A 37 -14.73 3.05 6.27
CA SER A 37 -16.16 2.88 6.09
C SER A 37 -16.57 3.18 4.65
N PHE A 38 -17.50 2.40 4.14
CA PHE A 38 -18.00 2.51 2.79
C PHE A 38 -19.51 2.80 2.83
N ASN A 39 -19.92 3.89 2.20
CA ASN A 39 -21.33 4.26 2.07
C ASN A 39 -21.62 4.63 0.61
N GLU A 40 -22.34 3.75 -0.09
CA GLU A 40 -22.58 3.85 -1.53
C GLU A 40 -21.26 3.97 -2.30
N ASN A 41 -20.99 5.10 -2.95
CA ASN A 41 -19.76 5.37 -3.70
C ASN A 41 -18.79 6.30 -2.93
N GLU A 42 -19.02 6.48 -1.64
CA GLU A 42 -18.18 7.32 -0.79
C GLU A 42 -17.39 6.44 0.20
N LEU A 43 -16.10 6.62 0.21
CA LEU A 43 -15.17 5.90 1.06
C LEU A 43 -14.56 6.88 2.07
N THR A 44 -14.70 6.59 3.35
CA THR A 44 -14.06 7.36 4.42
C THR A 44 -12.92 6.55 5.02
N ILE A 45 -11.72 7.13 5.00
CA ILE A 45 -10.50 6.53 5.54
C ILE A 45 -10.03 7.37 6.71
N ASN A 46 -10.00 6.78 7.90
CA ASN A 46 -9.38 7.42 9.07
C ASN A 46 -8.00 6.82 9.28
N VAL A 47 -6.98 7.65 9.20
CA VAL A 47 -5.57 7.26 9.34
C VAL A 47 -5.07 7.78 10.70
N PRO A 48 -4.68 6.87 11.62
CA PRO A 48 -4.16 7.26 12.92
C PRO A 48 -2.75 7.84 12.84
N GLU A 49 -2.29 8.42 13.94
CA GLU A 49 -0.92 8.95 14.08
C GLU A 49 0.14 7.87 13.87
N THR A 50 -0.13 6.66 14.35
CA THR A 50 0.77 5.52 14.23
C THR A 50 0.13 4.40 13.42
N LEU A 51 0.90 3.86 12.49
CA LEU A 51 0.54 2.71 11.67
C LEU A 51 1.64 1.66 11.74
N THR A 52 1.30 0.43 11.40
CA THR A 52 2.29 -0.61 11.12
C THR A 52 2.68 -0.53 9.64
N PRO A 53 3.91 -0.09 9.28
CA PRO A 53 4.29 0.10 7.89
C PRO A 53 4.67 -1.22 7.21
N GLU A 54 3.76 -2.18 7.24
CA GLU A 54 3.96 -3.51 6.69
C GLU A 54 2.78 -3.94 5.82
N ALA A 55 3.08 -4.45 4.62
CA ALA A 55 2.13 -5.05 3.70
C ALA A 55 2.46 -6.54 3.55
N PRO A 56 1.72 -7.44 4.24
CA PRO A 56 2.02 -8.86 4.27
C PRO A 56 1.64 -9.56 2.95
N TYR A 57 2.28 -10.70 2.71
CA TYR A 57 2.10 -11.49 1.50
C TYR A 57 0.63 -11.84 1.21
N GLU A 58 -0.11 -12.26 2.20
CA GLU A 58 -1.51 -12.71 2.05
C GLU A 58 -2.43 -11.62 1.49
N LEU A 59 -2.10 -10.35 1.71
CA LEU A 59 -2.85 -9.22 1.19
C LEU A 59 -2.28 -8.70 -0.13
N VAL A 60 -0.96 -8.71 -0.27
CA VAL A 60 -0.29 -8.22 -1.48
C VAL A 60 -0.47 -9.17 -2.66
N GLU A 61 -0.53 -10.48 -2.43
CA GLU A 61 -0.70 -11.46 -3.51
C GLU A 61 -1.99 -11.30 -4.30
N ARG A 62 -3.03 -10.76 -3.68
CA ARG A 62 -4.35 -10.57 -4.30
C ARG A 62 -4.39 -9.44 -5.32
N MET A 63 -3.52 -8.45 -5.16
CA MET A 63 -3.56 -7.25 -5.97
C MET A 63 -2.14 -6.68 -6.16
N ARG A 64 -1.66 -6.67 -7.40
CA ARG A 64 -0.34 -6.13 -7.72
C ARG A 64 -0.20 -4.65 -7.33
N ALA A 65 -1.27 -3.87 -7.46
CA ALA A 65 -1.27 -2.45 -7.13
C ALA A 65 -0.98 -2.17 -5.65
N SER A 66 -0.94 -3.19 -4.79
CA SER A 66 -0.55 -3.06 -3.38
C SER A 66 0.84 -2.43 -3.21
N ILE A 67 1.73 -2.56 -4.20
CA ILE A 67 3.07 -1.95 -4.17
C ILE A 67 3.02 -0.42 -4.03
N VAL A 68 1.93 0.22 -4.43
CA VAL A 68 1.81 1.70 -4.35
C VAL A 68 1.81 2.24 -2.92
N VAL A 69 1.64 1.41 -1.91
CA VAL A 69 1.74 1.83 -0.50
C VAL A 69 3.19 2.09 -0.07
N LEU A 70 4.16 1.54 -0.81
CA LEU A 70 5.59 1.64 -0.47
C LEU A 70 6.04 3.10 -0.39
N GLY A 71 5.72 3.92 -1.39
CA GLY A 71 6.10 5.33 -1.42
C GLY A 71 5.57 6.13 -0.22
N PRO A 72 4.26 6.13 0.03
CA PRO A 72 3.68 6.82 1.20
C PRO A 72 4.23 6.34 2.55
N LEU A 73 4.44 5.04 2.71
CA LEU A 73 5.01 4.50 3.96
C LEU A 73 6.44 5.00 4.18
N LEU A 74 7.28 4.95 3.15
CA LEU A 74 8.64 5.46 3.24
C LEU A 74 8.69 6.96 3.51
N ALA A 75 7.86 7.73 2.80
CA ALA A 75 7.83 9.19 2.95
C ALA A 75 7.42 9.62 4.36
N ARG A 76 6.51 8.88 4.99
CA ARG A 76 5.99 9.24 6.31
C ARG A 76 6.78 8.64 7.46
N PHE A 77 7.15 7.36 7.37
CA PHE A 77 7.76 6.62 8.48
C PHE A 77 9.27 6.40 8.33
N GLY A 78 9.82 6.66 7.15
CA GLY A 78 11.23 6.41 6.87
C GLY A 78 11.58 4.93 6.76
N THR A 79 10.61 4.04 6.90
CA THR A 79 10.78 2.59 6.75
C THR A 79 9.49 1.95 6.27
N ALA A 80 9.62 0.82 5.55
CA ALA A 80 8.49 0.02 5.12
C ALA A 80 8.91 -1.42 4.88
N ARG A 81 8.00 -2.36 5.10
CA ARG A 81 8.18 -3.77 4.78
C ARG A 81 7.01 -4.23 3.92
N VAL A 82 7.27 -4.47 2.65
CA VAL A 82 6.24 -4.83 1.68
C VAL A 82 6.60 -6.15 1.01
N SER A 83 5.65 -7.09 0.99
CA SER A 83 5.84 -8.33 0.23
C SER A 83 6.00 -8.03 -1.26
N VAL A 84 6.85 -8.79 -1.92
CA VAL A 84 6.95 -8.73 -3.38
C VAL A 84 5.62 -9.20 -3.96
N PRO A 85 4.99 -8.40 -4.84
CA PRO A 85 3.71 -8.79 -5.43
C PRO A 85 3.82 -10.12 -6.16
N GLY A 86 2.89 -11.03 -5.90
CA GLY A 86 2.79 -12.30 -6.61
C GLY A 86 2.60 -12.07 -8.12
N GLY A 87 3.08 -13.02 -8.91
CA GLY A 87 2.88 -12.97 -10.36
C GLY A 87 1.43 -13.24 -10.71
N ASP A 88 0.84 -12.34 -11.47
CA ASP A 88 -0.32 -12.66 -12.27
C ASP A 88 0.10 -13.63 -13.37
N ASP A 89 -0.82 -14.48 -13.85
CA ASP A 89 -0.61 -15.37 -14.99
C ASP A 89 -0.27 -14.63 -16.31
N PHE A 90 -0.27 -13.31 -16.30
CA PHE A 90 0.02 -12.43 -17.42
C PHE A 90 1.51 -12.11 -17.63
N GLY A 91 2.40 -12.90 -17.01
CA GLY A 91 3.84 -12.80 -17.18
C GLY A 91 4.55 -11.94 -16.14
N HIS A 92 5.86 -11.83 -16.33
CA HIS A 92 6.72 -11.12 -15.40
C HIS A 92 6.47 -9.60 -15.45
N ARG A 93 6.05 -9.06 -14.30
CA ARG A 93 5.81 -7.61 -14.14
C ARG A 93 6.72 -7.08 -13.04
N PRO A 94 7.96 -6.73 -13.36
CA PRO A 94 8.91 -6.27 -12.36
C PRO A 94 8.49 -4.94 -11.73
N ILE A 95 8.88 -4.75 -10.48
CA ILE A 95 8.67 -3.51 -9.72
C ILE A 95 9.95 -2.67 -9.66
N ASP A 96 10.95 -3.02 -10.48
CA ASP A 96 12.27 -2.38 -10.49
C ASP A 96 12.20 -0.87 -10.73
N MET A 97 11.27 -0.39 -11.55
CA MET A 97 11.10 1.05 -11.78
C MET A 97 10.66 1.80 -10.52
N HIS A 98 9.77 1.20 -9.71
CA HIS A 98 9.38 1.76 -8.41
C HIS A 98 10.57 1.87 -7.47
N LEU A 99 11.35 0.79 -7.36
CA LEU A 99 12.52 0.74 -6.49
C LEU A 99 13.59 1.75 -6.93
N ARG A 100 13.92 1.77 -8.22
CA ARG A 100 14.91 2.72 -8.77
C ARG A 100 14.50 4.18 -8.55
N GLY A 101 13.24 4.50 -8.81
CA GLY A 101 12.74 5.85 -8.58
C GLY A 101 12.85 6.29 -7.12
N LEU A 102 12.59 5.38 -6.18
CA LEU A 102 12.73 5.66 -4.75
C LEU A 102 14.20 5.70 -4.31
N GLU A 103 15.07 4.85 -4.87
CA GLU A 103 16.53 4.89 -4.64
C GLU A 103 17.13 6.22 -5.05
N GLU A 104 16.72 6.78 -6.19
CA GLU A 104 17.14 8.11 -6.64
C GLU A 104 16.72 9.22 -5.64
N LEU A 105 15.67 8.98 -4.86
CA LEU A 105 15.21 9.87 -3.80
C LEU A 105 15.87 9.58 -2.44
N GLY A 106 16.79 8.60 -2.38
CA GLY A 106 17.57 8.29 -1.18
C GLY A 106 17.09 7.07 -0.38
N ALA A 107 16.15 6.28 -0.89
CA ALA A 107 15.75 5.04 -0.22
C ALA A 107 16.79 3.94 -0.41
N GLU A 108 16.95 3.10 0.61
CA GLU A 108 17.81 1.91 0.55
C GLU A 108 16.93 0.67 0.67
N PHE A 109 17.13 -0.30 -0.22
CA PHE A 109 16.33 -1.51 -0.26
C PHE A 109 17.13 -2.77 -0.01
N THR A 110 16.57 -3.66 0.79
CA THR A 110 17.03 -5.04 0.91
C THR A 110 15.87 -5.98 0.62
N THR A 111 16.16 -7.12 -0.01
CA THR A 111 15.17 -8.15 -0.28
C THR A 111 15.48 -9.38 0.56
N SER A 112 14.53 -9.84 1.35
CA SER A 112 14.70 -11.00 2.21
C SER A 112 13.37 -11.75 2.36
N HIS A 113 13.41 -13.07 2.15
CA HIS A 113 12.25 -13.97 2.35
C HIS A 113 10.97 -13.52 1.60
N GLY A 114 11.12 -12.97 0.38
CA GLY A 114 9.99 -12.49 -0.41
C GLY A 114 9.45 -11.12 0.00
N TYR A 115 10.16 -10.41 0.87
CA TYR A 115 9.83 -9.04 1.28
C TYR A 115 10.88 -8.04 0.81
N ILE A 116 10.39 -6.87 0.43
CA ILE A 116 11.22 -5.67 0.24
C ILE A 116 11.20 -4.92 1.56
N GLN A 117 12.35 -4.67 2.09
CA GLN A 117 12.53 -3.87 3.30
C GLN A 117 13.31 -2.61 2.96
N ALA A 118 12.78 -1.49 3.40
CA ALA A 118 13.35 -0.18 3.14
C ALA A 118 13.45 0.64 4.43
#